data_5b1a22c395412f0879d141d5f3ec53a2
#
_entry.id   5b1a22c395412f0879d141d5f3ec53a2
#
_cell.length_a   1.000
_cell.length_b   1.000
_cell.length_c   1.000
_cell.angle_alpha   90.00
_cell.angle_beta   90.00
_cell.angle_gamma   90.00
#
_symmetry.space_group_name_H-M   'P 1'
#
loop_
_entity.id
_entity.type
_entity.pdbx_description
1 polymer ?
#
loop_
_entity_poly.entity_id
_entity_poly.type
_entity_poly.pdbx_seq_one_letter_code
_entity_poly.pdbx_strand_id
1 'polypeptide(L)' 'MTSTSIQYRVVVAKGDERIDGPDDAAVIVTVARSVVAADGFDPTVAFMRGELKAVGHTGVLFDALSSGRCRDALVNLA' A
#
# COMPACT_ATOMS: atom_id res chain seq x y z
N MET A 1 -17.28 14.68 6.29
CA MET A 1 -16.87 13.37 6.82
C MET A 1 -15.48 13.02 6.29
N THR A 2 -14.53 12.78 7.17
CA THR A 2 -13.18 12.48 6.74
C THR A 2 -13.10 11.02 6.27
N SER A 3 -12.66 10.83 5.03
CA SER A 3 -12.47 9.48 4.50
C SER A 3 -11.23 8.84 5.11
N THR A 4 -11.35 7.59 5.57
CA THR A 4 -10.23 6.79 6.06
C THR A 4 -9.89 5.68 5.08
N SER A 5 -10.44 5.74 3.87
CA SER A 5 -10.22 4.72 2.85
C SER A 5 -8.81 4.81 2.27
N ILE A 6 -8.27 3.66 1.90
CA ILE A 6 -6.95 3.54 1.30
C ILE A 6 -7.09 2.74 0.02
N GLN A 7 -6.49 3.23 -1.06
CA GLN A 7 -6.35 2.47 -2.29
C GLN A 7 -4.97 1.82 -2.30
N TYR A 8 -4.93 0.51 -2.47
CA TYR A 8 -3.69 -0.24 -2.58
C TYR A 8 -3.43 -0.60 -4.03
N ARG A 9 -2.21 -0.35 -4.50
CA ARG A 9 -1.78 -0.67 -5.86
C ARG A 9 -0.53 -1.52 -5.81
N VAL A 10 -0.58 -2.69 -6.42
CA VAL A 10 0.57 -3.57 -6.56
C VAL A 10 0.95 -3.64 -8.04
N VAL A 11 2.15 -3.18 -8.37
CA VAL A 11 2.67 -3.21 -9.74
C VAL A 11 3.22 -4.61 -9.99
N VAL A 12 2.54 -5.37 -10.84
CA VAL A 12 2.92 -6.73 -11.19
C VAL A 12 3.95 -6.72 -12.30
N ALA A 13 3.72 -5.87 -13.32
CA ALA A 13 4.62 -5.71 -14.46
C ALA A 13 4.40 -4.31 -15.03
N LYS A 14 5.25 -3.92 -15.96
CA LYS A 14 5.11 -2.62 -16.62
C LYS A 14 3.75 -2.54 -17.31
N GLY A 15 2.94 -1.57 -16.90
CA GLY A 15 1.60 -1.38 -17.43
C GLY A 15 0.55 -2.32 -16.84
N ASP A 16 0.92 -3.15 -15.84
CA ASP A 16 0.00 -4.07 -15.20
C ASP A 16 0.03 -3.85 -13.69
N GLU A 17 -1.08 -3.34 -13.16
CA GLU A 17 -1.23 -3.05 -11.74
C GLU A 17 -2.49 -3.70 -11.20
N ARG A 18 -2.41 -4.22 -9.98
CA ARG A 18 -3.58 -4.68 -9.25
C ARG A 18 -3.98 -3.59 -8.27
N ILE A 19 -5.25 -3.22 -8.31
CA ILE A 19 -5.77 -2.09 -7.53
C ILE A 19 -6.93 -2.58 -6.67
N ASP A 20 -6.89 -2.22 -5.39
CA ASP A 20 -7.96 -2.48 -4.44
C ASP A 20 -8.25 -1.20 -3.65
N GLY A 21 -9.51 -0.80 -3.64
CA GLY A 21 -9.97 0.38 -2.95
C GLY A 21 -10.52 1.44 -3.88
N PRO A 22 -11.19 2.47 -3.33
CA PRO A 22 -11.84 3.51 -4.14
C PRO A 22 -10.83 4.46 -4.76
N ASP A 23 -11.18 5.00 -5.93
CA ASP A 23 -10.32 5.97 -6.64
C ASP A 23 -10.16 7.29 -5.88
N ASP A 24 -11.13 7.63 -5.04
CA ASP A 24 -11.12 8.84 -4.22
C ASP A 24 -10.61 8.59 -2.80
N ALA A 25 -9.81 7.56 -2.61
CA ALA A 25 -9.28 7.23 -1.30
C ALA A 25 -8.43 8.35 -0.71
N ALA A 26 -8.43 8.45 0.60
CA ALA A 26 -7.64 9.44 1.32
C ALA A 26 -6.14 9.20 1.16
N VAL A 27 -5.73 7.95 0.93
CA VAL A 27 -4.34 7.55 0.72
C VAL A 27 -4.27 6.58 -0.44
N ILE A 28 -3.26 6.74 -1.29
CA ILE A 28 -2.94 5.79 -2.36
C ILE A 28 -1.56 5.20 -2.06
N VAL A 29 -1.50 3.89 -1.89
CA VAL A 29 -0.27 3.16 -1.60
C VAL A 29 0.12 2.37 -2.85
N THR A 30 1.35 2.57 -3.33
CA THR A 30 1.86 1.89 -4.51
C THR A 30 3.16 1.17 -4.17
N VAL A 31 3.25 -0.10 -4.54
CA VAL A 31 4.42 -0.92 -4.28
C VAL A 31 4.59 -1.97 -5.39
N ALA A 32 5.83 -2.33 -5.70
CA ALA A 32 6.12 -3.38 -6.67
C ALA A 32 5.81 -4.76 -6.06
N ARG A 33 5.30 -5.67 -6.87
CA ARG A 33 5.00 -7.04 -6.44
C ARG A 33 6.24 -7.75 -5.87
N SER A 34 7.39 -7.53 -6.46
CA SER A 34 8.64 -8.15 -6.01
C SER A 34 8.97 -7.76 -4.56
N VAL A 35 8.62 -6.55 -4.14
CA VAL A 35 8.80 -6.10 -2.76
C VAL A 35 7.84 -6.81 -1.83
N VAL A 36 6.58 -6.94 -2.24
CA VAL A 36 5.54 -7.62 -1.44
C VAL A 36 5.83 -9.11 -1.31
N ALA A 37 6.33 -9.73 -2.37
CA ALA A 37 6.62 -11.16 -2.40
C ALA A 37 7.89 -11.54 -1.64
N ALA A 38 8.70 -10.59 -1.23
CA ALA A 38 9.92 -10.86 -0.48
C ALA A 38 9.60 -11.43 0.90
N ASP A 39 10.42 -12.35 1.37
CA ASP A 39 10.28 -12.91 2.71
C ASP A 39 10.41 -11.82 3.76
N GLY A 40 9.51 -11.85 4.74
CA GLY A 40 9.52 -10.86 5.81
C GLY A 40 9.09 -9.48 5.36
N PHE A 41 8.25 -9.39 4.32
CA PHE A 41 7.75 -8.12 3.85
C PHE A 41 7.12 -7.30 4.98
N ASP A 42 7.61 -6.08 5.14
CA ASP A 42 7.09 -5.12 6.11
C ASP A 42 6.84 -3.80 5.37
N PRO A 43 5.58 -3.36 5.23
CA PRO A 43 5.28 -2.14 4.51
C PRO A 43 5.89 -0.89 5.16
N THR A 44 6.05 -0.89 6.49
CA THR A 44 6.70 0.24 7.18
C THR A 44 8.16 0.35 6.76
N VAL A 45 8.88 -0.76 6.72
CA VAL A 45 10.28 -0.80 6.29
C VAL A 45 10.38 -0.42 4.81
N ALA A 46 9.49 -0.96 3.98
CA ALA A 46 9.47 -0.64 2.55
C ALA A 46 9.24 0.85 2.33
N PHE A 47 8.34 1.46 3.10
CA PHE A 47 8.11 2.90 3.05
C PHE A 47 9.37 3.70 3.41
N MET A 48 10.06 3.30 4.46
CA MET A 48 11.29 3.96 4.91
C MET A 48 12.43 3.84 3.90
N ARG A 49 12.46 2.75 3.13
CA ARG A 49 13.46 2.52 2.10
C ARG A 49 13.13 3.16 0.76
N GLY A 50 11.94 3.75 0.63
CA GLY A 50 11.47 4.29 -0.64
C GLY A 50 10.98 3.25 -1.63
N GLU A 51 10.78 2.02 -1.19
CA GLU A 51 10.26 0.93 -2.02
C GLU A 51 8.74 0.94 -2.11
N LEU A 52 8.08 1.59 -1.14
CA LEU A 52 6.65 1.79 -1.12
C LEU A 52 6.36 3.29 -1.17
N LYS A 53 5.50 3.68 -2.10
CA LYS A 53 5.09 5.08 -2.24
C LYS A 53 3.69 5.26 -1.70
N ALA A 54 3.49 6.34 -0.97
CA ALA A 54 2.18 6.69 -0.44
C ALA A 54 1.91 8.16 -0.69
N VAL A 55 0.72 8.45 -1.18
CA VAL A 55 0.25 9.82 -1.45
C VAL A 55 -1.05 10.02 -0.71
N GLY A 56 -1.17 11.14 0.00
CA GLY A 56 -2.39 11.50 0.69
C GLY A 56 -2.19 11.71 2.17
N HIS A 57 -3.20 11.37 2.97
CA HIS A 57 -3.23 11.68 4.40
C HIS A 57 -2.31 10.72 5.18
N THR A 58 -1.20 11.25 5.69
CA THR A 58 -0.19 10.45 6.38
C THR A 58 -0.69 9.80 7.67
N GLY A 59 -1.58 10.44 8.39
CA GLY A 59 -2.16 9.86 9.62
C GLY A 59 -2.92 8.58 9.34
N VAL A 60 -3.72 8.56 8.28
CA VAL A 60 -4.44 7.36 7.85
C VAL A 60 -3.46 6.27 7.43
N LEU A 61 -2.41 6.63 6.71
CA LEU A 61 -1.37 5.69 6.30
C LEU A 61 -0.69 5.02 7.51
N PHE A 62 -0.26 5.81 8.49
CA PHE A 62 0.43 5.26 9.66
C PHE A 62 -0.49 4.38 10.51
N ASP A 63 -1.76 4.71 10.58
CA ASP A 63 -2.74 3.87 11.25
C ASP A 63 -2.86 2.50 10.56
N ALA A 64 -2.93 2.50 9.23
CA ALA A 64 -2.97 1.26 8.45
C ALA A 64 -1.68 0.44 8.60
N LEU A 65 -0.52 1.11 8.64
CA LEU A 65 0.75 0.43 8.82
C LEU A 65 0.85 -0.22 10.20
N SER A 66 0.46 0.48 11.25
CA SER A 66 0.57 -0.02 12.61
C SER A 66 -0.44 -1.12 12.92
N SER A 67 -1.61 -1.11 12.26
CA SER A 67 -2.65 -2.13 12.46
C SER A 67 -2.43 -3.40 11.66
N GLY A 68 -1.49 -3.39 10.70
CA GLY A 68 -1.25 -4.53 9.81
C GLY A 68 -2.18 -4.61 8.61
N ARG A 69 -3.12 -3.69 8.47
CA ARG A 69 -4.07 -3.69 7.34
C ARG A 69 -3.39 -3.51 6.00
N CYS A 70 -2.39 -2.64 5.96
CA CYS A 70 -1.64 -2.36 4.74
C CYS A 70 -0.92 -3.62 4.24
N ARG A 71 -0.26 -4.32 5.15
CA ARG A 71 0.43 -5.57 4.82
C ARG A 71 -0.53 -6.62 4.29
N ASP A 72 -1.63 -6.85 4.99
CA ASP A 72 -2.62 -7.87 4.61
C ASP A 72 -3.22 -7.56 3.24
N ALA A 73 -3.58 -6.31 2.99
CA ALA A 73 -4.16 -5.90 1.72
C ALA A 73 -3.17 -6.09 0.57
N LEU A 74 -1.91 -5.70 0.75
CA LEU A 74 -0.89 -5.81 -0.28
C LEU A 74 -0.55 -7.28 -0.58
N VAL A 75 -0.44 -8.11 0.44
CA VAL A 75 -0.17 -9.54 0.28
C VAL A 75 -1.31 -10.21 -0.48
N ASN A 76 -2.56 -9.84 -0.20
CA ASN A 76 -3.71 -10.40 -0.90
C ASN A 76 -3.77 -9.97 -2.37
N LEU A 77 -3.27 -8.78 -2.70
CA LEU A 77 -3.24 -8.29 -4.08
C LEU A 77 -2.12 -8.91 -4.90
N ALA A 78 -1.02 -9.24 -4.25
CA ALA A 78 0.18 -9.72 -4.94
C ALA A 78 0.05 -11.14 -5.49
#